data_db3f40faa58511ec5c8e2a2669878bc3
#
_entry.id   db3f40faa58511ec5c8e2a2669878bc3
#
_cell.length_a   1.000
_cell.length_b   1.000
_cell.length_c   1.000
_cell.angle_alpha   90.00
_cell.angle_beta   90.00
_cell.angle_gamma   90.00
#
_symmetry.space_group_name_H-M   'P 1'
#
loop_
_entity.id
_entity.type
_entity.pdbx_description
1 polymer ?
#
loop_
_entity_poly.entity_id
_entity_poly.type
_entity_poly.pdbx_seq_one_letter_code
_entity_poly.pdbx_strand_id
1 'polypeptide(L)'
;MQLKSIITASVIAFLLALSSSSIAELKVGDKAPNFSLQDQNNITHTLSNYEGQWVVLYFYPKDDTPGCTTQACDFRDAVKRIIASKAVVFGLSVDSVRSHKLFAEKYNLPFSLLADETREVSKLYDSLSSFFKVANRNTFIIDPEGNIAKIYLSVNPKTHSEMVLNDLSSLQKAGYKPESN
;
A
#
# COMPACT_ATOMS: atom_id res chain seq x y z
N MET A 1 6.16 -63.71 44.36
CA MET A 1 5.30 -63.48 43.24
C MET A 1 5.32 -61.94 42.99
N GLN A 2 6.06 -61.49 41.98
CA GLN A 2 6.34 -60.12 41.67
C GLN A 2 5.30 -59.63 40.69
N LEU A 3 4.48 -58.61 41.05
CA LEU A 3 3.55 -57.93 40.16
C LEU A 3 4.30 -56.75 39.53
N LYS A 4 4.67 -56.87 38.24
CA LYS A 4 5.28 -55.79 37.50
C LYS A 4 4.18 -54.86 36.99
N SER A 5 4.13 -53.64 37.53
CA SER A 5 3.32 -52.57 37.06
C SER A 5 3.97 -51.97 35.80
N ILE A 6 3.27 -52.08 34.68
CA ILE A 6 3.67 -51.43 33.42
C ILE A 6 3.04 -50.03 33.40
N ILE A 7 3.88 -49.05 33.64
CA ILE A 7 3.49 -47.64 33.44
C ILE A 7 3.66 -47.31 31.97
N THR A 8 2.56 -47.28 31.24
CA THR A 8 2.54 -46.79 29.86
C THR A 8 2.51 -45.24 29.92
N ALA A 9 3.68 -44.65 29.70
CA ALA A 9 3.80 -43.22 29.52
C ALA A 9 3.23 -42.83 28.13
N SER A 10 2.01 -42.32 28.10
CA SER A 10 1.46 -41.64 26.92
C SER A 10 2.18 -40.31 26.72
N VAL A 11 3.14 -40.29 25.83
CA VAL A 11 3.73 -39.06 25.32
C VAL A 11 2.72 -38.47 24.35
N ILE A 12 1.88 -37.57 24.85
CA ILE A 12 1.05 -36.69 24.01
C ILE A 12 2.01 -35.67 23.41
N ALA A 13 2.45 -35.94 22.19
CA ALA A 13 3.15 -34.97 21.36
C ALA A 13 2.15 -33.88 20.98
N PHE A 14 2.14 -32.79 21.75
CA PHE A 14 1.42 -31.56 21.40
C PHE A 14 2.20 -30.89 20.28
N LEU A 15 1.89 -31.26 19.04
CA LEU A 15 2.34 -30.56 17.84
C LEU A 15 1.71 -29.16 17.86
N LEU A 16 2.44 -28.21 18.43
CA LEU A 16 2.21 -26.79 18.18
C LEU A 16 2.43 -26.56 16.67
N ALA A 17 1.35 -26.59 15.91
CA ALA A 17 1.33 -26.06 14.56
C ALA A 17 1.62 -24.58 14.67
N LEU A 18 2.89 -24.20 14.53
CA LEU A 18 3.31 -22.84 14.24
C LEU A 18 2.75 -22.51 12.87
N SER A 19 1.53 -21.97 12.85
CA SER A 19 0.98 -21.31 11.67
C SER A 19 1.87 -20.09 11.41
N SER A 20 2.94 -20.28 10.65
CA SER A 20 3.64 -19.18 10.01
C SER A 20 2.62 -18.53 9.09
N SER A 21 2.03 -17.43 9.53
CA SER A 21 1.26 -16.56 8.64
C SER A 21 2.23 -16.01 7.60
N SER A 22 2.43 -16.78 6.53
CA SER A 22 3.02 -16.29 5.30
C SER A 22 2.09 -15.16 4.85
N ILE A 23 2.58 -13.92 4.87
CA ILE A 23 1.87 -12.81 4.23
C ILE A 23 1.85 -13.21 2.76
N ALA A 24 0.68 -13.61 2.26
CA ALA A 24 0.52 -13.96 0.85
C ALA A 24 0.81 -12.71 0.02
N GLU A 25 1.54 -12.87 -1.07
CA GLU A 25 1.79 -11.79 -2.03
C GLU A 25 0.44 -11.25 -2.52
N LEU A 26 0.27 -9.92 -2.45
CA LEU A 26 -0.97 -9.27 -2.86
C LEU A 26 -1.18 -9.40 -4.38
N LYS A 27 -2.42 -9.68 -4.77
CA LYS A 27 -2.83 -9.88 -6.17
C LYS A 27 -3.97 -8.94 -6.55
N VAL A 28 -4.14 -8.74 -7.84
CA VAL A 28 -5.34 -8.08 -8.38
C VAL A 28 -6.56 -8.93 -8.01
N GLY A 29 -7.59 -8.27 -7.50
CA GLY A 29 -8.80 -8.88 -6.95
C GLY A 29 -8.80 -9.05 -5.43
N ASP A 30 -7.65 -9.06 -4.77
CA ASP A 30 -7.58 -9.13 -3.30
C ASP A 30 -8.12 -7.85 -2.65
N LYS A 31 -8.66 -7.97 -1.45
CA LYS A 31 -8.94 -6.80 -0.60
C LYS A 31 -7.65 -6.06 -0.29
N ALA A 32 -7.63 -4.75 -0.56
CA ALA A 32 -6.54 -3.90 -0.18
C ALA A 32 -6.43 -3.88 1.37
N PRO A 33 -5.23 -4.13 1.94
CA PRO A 33 -5.03 -4.03 3.37
C PRO A 33 -5.43 -2.64 3.90
N ASN A 34 -6.31 -2.61 4.90
CA ASN A 34 -6.72 -1.35 5.49
C ASN A 34 -5.56 -0.72 6.27
N PHE A 35 -5.50 0.60 6.27
CA PHE A 35 -4.52 1.37 7.02
C PHE A 35 -5.17 2.58 7.68
N SER A 36 -4.48 3.15 8.67
CA SER A 36 -4.84 4.43 9.30
C SER A 36 -3.56 5.20 9.57
N LEU A 37 -3.25 6.19 8.73
CA LEU A 37 -2.00 6.96 8.77
C LEU A 37 -2.27 8.46 8.75
N GLN A 38 -1.37 9.23 9.36
CA GLN A 38 -1.41 10.69 9.30
C GLN A 38 -0.73 11.21 8.02
N ASP A 39 -1.28 12.29 7.48
CA ASP A 39 -0.65 13.05 6.40
C ASP A 39 0.23 14.20 6.93
N GLN A 40 0.82 14.97 6.02
CA GLN A 40 1.66 16.14 6.31
C GLN A 40 0.96 17.23 7.13
N ASN A 41 -0.36 17.20 7.26
CA ASN A 41 -1.17 18.16 8.01
C ASN A 41 -1.69 17.58 9.34
N ASN A 42 -1.20 16.41 9.77
CA ASN A 42 -1.69 15.61 10.89
C ASN A 42 -3.16 15.15 10.73
N ILE A 43 -3.67 15.10 9.51
CA ILE A 43 -5.00 14.55 9.23
C ILE A 43 -4.85 13.04 9.09
N THR A 44 -5.66 12.29 9.82
CA THR A 44 -5.66 10.82 9.74
C THR A 44 -6.51 10.35 8.57
N HIS A 45 -5.91 9.56 7.69
CA HIS A 45 -6.58 8.90 6.56
C HIS A 45 -6.66 7.40 6.82
N THR A 46 -7.88 6.87 6.80
CA THR A 46 -8.15 5.43 6.89
C THR A 46 -8.70 4.97 5.55
N LEU A 47 -8.13 3.90 4.97
CA LEU A 47 -8.50 3.47 3.62
C LEU A 47 -10.00 3.20 3.47
N SER A 48 -10.64 2.57 4.47
CA SER A 48 -12.08 2.29 4.45
C SER A 48 -12.97 3.55 4.37
N ASN A 49 -12.45 4.74 4.69
CA ASN A 49 -13.21 5.99 4.53
C ASN A 49 -13.31 6.45 3.06
N TYR A 50 -12.63 5.76 2.16
CA TYR A 50 -12.61 6.04 0.71
C TYR A 50 -13.42 5.02 -0.10
N GLU A 51 -14.24 4.19 0.56
CA GLU A 51 -15.21 3.34 -0.13
C GLU A 51 -16.10 4.19 -1.04
N GLY A 52 -16.39 3.68 -2.23
CA GLY A 52 -17.10 4.42 -3.28
C GLY A 52 -16.22 5.29 -4.16
N GLN A 53 -14.91 5.39 -3.89
CA GLN A 53 -13.93 6.16 -4.66
C GLN A 53 -12.77 5.27 -5.12
N TRP A 54 -12.22 5.58 -6.26
CA TRP A 54 -10.95 5.01 -6.69
C TRP A 54 -9.81 5.60 -5.87
N VAL A 55 -8.86 4.75 -5.44
CA VAL A 55 -7.68 5.20 -4.70
C VAL A 55 -6.43 4.82 -5.46
N VAL A 56 -5.55 5.78 -5.69
CA VAL A 56 -4.19 5.58 -6.20
C VAL A 56 -3.24 5.71 -5.02
N LEU A 57 -2.69 4.60 -4.55
CA LEU A 57 -1.74 4.55 -3.45
C LEU A 57 -0.35 4.25 -4.01
N TYR A 58 0.54 5.25 -4.06
CA TYR A 58 1.90 5.04 -4.52
C TYR A 58 2.92 5.10 -3.38
N PHE A 59 3.73 4.07 -3.30
CA PHE A 59 4.85 3.96 -2.37
C PHE A 59 6.12 4.55 -2.99
N TYR A 60 6.94 5.21 -2.19
CA TYR A 60 8.20 5.77 -2.63
C TYR A 60 9.27 5.72 -1.51
N PRO A 61 10.57 5.60 -1.86
CA PRO A 61 11.62 5.38 -0.88
C PRO A 61 11.80 6.48 0.15
N LYS A 62 11.85 7.77 -0.29
CA LYS A 62 12.23 8.85 0.60
C LYS A 62 11.92 10.23 0.01
N ASP A 63 11.42 11.13 0.88
CA ASP A 63 11.20 12.54 0.57
C ASP A 63 12.45 13.22 0.02
N ASP A 64 12.20 14.20 -0.88
CA ASP A 64 13.19 15.12 -1.41
C ASP A 64 14.42 14.45 -2.09
N THR A 65 14.29 13.19 -2.51
CA THR A 65 15.28 12.55 -3.38
C THR A 65 14.92 12.74 -4.86
N PRO A 66 15.89 12.78 -5.79
CA PRO A 66 15.63 13.15 -7.19
C PRO A 66 14.50 12.35 -7.86
N GLY A 67 14.49 11.03 -7.72
CA GLY A 67 13.46 10.17 -8.32
C GLY A 67 12.09 10.32 -7.65
N CYS A 68 12.04 10.52 -6.33
CA CYS A 68 10.78 10.70 -5.61
C CYS A 68 10.19 12.08 -5.89
N THR A 69 11.03 13.10 -5.98
CA THR A 69 10.62 14.45 -6.39
C THR A 69 10.04 14.45 -7.80
N THR A 70 10.71 13.78 -8.75
CA THR A 70 10.20 13.62 -10.12
C THR A 70 8.82 12.97 -10.12
N GLN A 71 8.63 11.87 -9.38
CA GLN A 71 7.35 11.18 -9.30
C GLN A 71 6.25 12.03 -8.64
N ALA A 72 6.57 12.70 -7.53
CA ALA A 72 5.61 13.56 -6.84
C ALA A 72 5.16 14.74 -7.72
N CYS A 73 6.09 15.37 -8.46
CA CYS A 73 5.78 16.43 -9.40
C CYS A 73 4.94 15.92 -10.60
N ASP A 74 5.22 14.72 -11.12
CA ASP A 74 4.44 14.07 -12.17
C ASP A 74 2.98 13.86 -11.72
N PHE A 75 2.76 13.34 -10.50
CA PHE A 75 1.42 13.23 -9.92
C PHE A 75 0.77 14.59 -9.61
N ARG A 76 1.54 15.58 -9.14
CA ARG A 76 1.03 16.96 -8.93
C ARG A 76 0.45 17.52 -10.21
N ASP A 77 1.17 17.41 -11.31
CA ASP A 77 0.77 17.99 -12.59
C ASP A 77 -0.44 17.23 -13.19
N ALA A 78 -0.60 15.95 -12.85
CA ALA A 78 -1.73 15.11 -13.26
C ALA A 78 -2.93 15.14 -12.29
N VAL A 79 -2.82 15.72 -11.08
CA VAL A 79 -3.79 15.55 -10.00
C VAL A 79 -5.21 15.99 -10.37
N LYS A 80 -5.37 17.07 -11.12
CA LYS A 80 -6.70 17.55 -11.58
C LYS A 80 -7.40 16.52 -12.46
N ARG A 81 -6.65 15.80 -13.29
CA ARG A 81 -7.17 14.73 -14.16
C ARG A 81 -7.54 13.49 -13.34
N ILE A 82 -6.75 13.18 -12.32
CA ILE A 82 -7.02 12.07 -11.38
C ILE A 82 -8.30 12.35 -10.60
N ILE A 83 -8.47 13.55 -10.06
CA ILE A 83 -9.70 13.97 -9.35
C ILE A 83 -10.91 13.93 -10.28
N ALA A 84 -10.78 14.41 -11.52
CA ALA A 84 -11.84 14.35 -12.52
C ALA A 84 -12.27 12.91 -12.84
N SER A 85 -11.36 11.95 -12.66
CA SER A 85 -11.65 10.50 -12.75
C SER A 85 -12.24 9.91 -11.46
N LYS A 86 -12.73 10.74 -10.52
CA LYS A 86 -13.27 10.32 -9.22
C LYS A 86 -12.30 9.44 -8.42
N ALA A 87 -11.01 9.74 -8.54
CA ALA A 87 -9.95 9.07 -7.82
C ALA A 87 -9.23 10.04 -6.88
N VAL A 88 -8.75 9.53 -5.76
CA VAL A 88 -7.85 10.20 -4.85
C VAL A 88 -6.44 9.61 -5.01
N VAL A 89 -5.41 10.44 -4.84
CA VAL A 89 -4.02 9.97 -4.85
C VAL A 89 -3.39 10.19 -3.47
N PHE A 90 -2.70 9.16 -2.99
CA PHE A 90 -1.87 9.18 -1.79
C PHE A 90 -0.45 8.76 -2.14
N GLY A 91 0.53 9.57 -1.70
CA GLY A 91 1.90 9.12 -1.60
C GLY A 91 2.12 8.50 -0.22
N LEU A 92 2.95 7.47 -0.13
CA LEU A 92 3.29 6.83 1.13
C LEU A 92 4.77 6.51 1.19
N SER A 93 5.42 6.95 2.26
CA SER A 93 6.78 6.55 2.59
C SER A 93 6.95 6.34 4.09
N VAL A 94 8.13 5.91 4.50
CA VAL A 94 8.49 5.71 5.91
C VAL A 94 9.01 6.99 6.57
N ASP A 95 8.94 8.12 5.88
CA ASP A 95 9.31 9.42 6.41
C ASP A 95 8.26 9.93 7.41
N SER A 96 8.65 10.89 8.25
CA SER A 96 7.77 11.47 9.27
C SER A 96 6.80 12.50 8.68
N VAL A 97 5.71 12.75 9.40
CA VAL A 97 4.76 13.84 9.10
C VAL A 97 5.48 15.17 8.86
N ARG A 98 6.49 15.49 9.67
CA ARG A 98 7.29 16.71 9.50
C ARG A 98 8.07 16.73 8.19
N SER A 99 8.67 15.61 7.80
CA SER A 99 9.39 15.48 6.54
C SER A 99 8.44 15.68 5.37
N HIS A 100 7.29 15.01 5.38
CA HIS A 100 6.25 15.15 4.38
C HIS A 100 5.75 16.58 4.25
N LYS A 101 5.62 17.31 5.36
CA LYS A 101 5.22 18.72 5.33
C LYS A 101 6.21 19.57 4.56
N LEU A 102 7.50 19.46 4.88
CA LEU A 102 8.55 20.19 4.19
C LEU A 102 8.61 19.82 2.69
N PHE A 103 8.46 18.55 2.37
CA PHE A 103 8.47 18.06 1.00
C PHE A 103 7.25 18.57 0.21
N ALA A 104 6.06 18.47 0.78
CA ALA A 104 4.82 18.95 0.16
C ALA A 104 4.85 20.48 -0.06
N GLU A 105 5.30 21.26 0.92
CA GLU A 105 5.44 22.71 0.81
C GLU A 105 6.46 23.10 -0.26
N LYS A 106 7.64 22.46 -0.28
CA LYS A 106 8.72 22.76 -1.22
C LYS A 106 8.31 22.57 -2.68
N TYR A 107 7.49 21.56 -2.97
CA TYR A 107 7.10 21.21 -4.34
C TYR A 107 5.62 21.50 -4.64
N ASN A 108 4.91 22.17 -3.73
CA ASN A 108 3.49 22.51 -3.85
C ASN A 108 2.63 21.28 -4.20
N LEU A 109 2.80 20.17 -3.44
CA LEU A 109 2.05 18.95 -3.67
C LEU A 109 0.62 19.10 -3.14
N PRO A 110 -0.43 18.97 -3.99
CA PRO A 110 -1.82 19.23 -3.61
C PRO A 110 -2.56 17.96 -3.14
N PHE A 111 -1.84 16.93 -2.75
CA PHE A 111 -2.38 15.65 -2.27
C PHE A 111 -1.66 15.21 -0.99
N SER A 112 -2.27 14.25 -0.28
CA SER A 112 -1.73 13.79 1.00
C SER A 112 -0.57 12.82 0.82
N LEU A 113 0.48 13.04 1.63
CA LEU A 113 1.60 12.15 1.82
C LEU A 113 1.43 11.46 3.17
N LEU A 114 1.32 10.14 3.18
CA LEU A 114 1.03 9.32 4.36
C LEU A 114 2.31 8.85 5.03
N ALA A 115 2.44 9.12 6.33
CA ALA A 115 3.63 8.80 7.13
C ALA A 115 3.52 7.39 7.74
N ASP A 116 4.19 6.40 7.14
CA ASP A 116 4.29 5.03 7.64
C ASP A 116 5.61 4.83 8.43
N GLU A 117 5.82 5.64 9.47
CA GLU A 117 7.05 5.63 10.28
C GLU A 117 7.31 4.25 10.91
N THR A 118 6.26 3.49 11.18
CA THR A 118 6.36 2.11 11.72
C THR A 118 6.69 1.07 10.66
N ARG A 119 6.55 1.38 9.38
CA ARG A 119 6.73 0.50 8.22
C ARG A 119 5.71 -0.64 8.13
N GLU A 120 4.65 -0.59 8.90
CA GLU A 120 3.64 -1.64 8.95
C GLU A 120 2.84 -1.71 7.66
N VAL A 121 2.40 -0.56 7.14
CA VAL A 121 1.62 -0.50 5.90
C VAL A 121 2.48 -0.88 4.69
N SER A 122 3.72 -0.37 4.62
CA SER A 122 4.67 -0.77 3.59
C SER A 122 4.92 -2.28 3.57
N LYS A 123 4.90 -2.93 4.75
CA LYS A 123 5.04 -4.37 4.89
C LYS A 123 3.77 -5.12 4.47
N LEU A 124 2.59 -4.64 4.87
CA LEU A 124 1.30 -5.22 4.49
C LEU A 124 1.08 -5.21 2.97
N TYR A 125 1.59 -4.19 2.29
CA TYR A 125 1.51 -4.04 0.83
C TYR A 125 2.69 -4.67 0.09
N ASP A 126 3.50 -5.48 0.75
CA ASP A 126 4.73 -6.08 0.19
C ASP A 126 5.62 -5.05 -0.52
N SER A 127 5.59 -3.83 -0.01
CA SER A 127 6.30 -2.68 -0.56
C SER A 127 7.44 -2.19 0.33
N LEU A 128 7.86 -2.99 1.32
CA LEU A 128 9.02 -2.68 2.16
C LEU A 128 10.28 -3.36 1.63
N SER A 129 11.32 -2.57 1.31
CA SER A 129 12.63 -3.10 0.96
C SER A 129 13.23 -3.88 2.15
N SER A 130 13.57 -5.14 1.92
CA SER A 130 14.20 -5.99 2.95
C SER A 130 15.56 -5.47 3.38
N PHE A 131 16.30 -4.84 2.47
CA PHE A 131 17.66 -4.36 2.71
C PHE A 131 17.71 -2.94 3.26
N PHE A 132 17.08 -1.98 2.59
CA PHE A 132 17.18 -0.55 2.94
C PHE A 132 16.15 -0.10 3.97
N LYS A 133 15.13 -0.91 4.29
CA LYS A 133 14.04 -0.59 5.22
C LYS A 133 13.27 0.69 4.85
N VAL A 134 13.23 1.01 3.58
CA VAL A 134 12.40 2.07 2.98
C VAL A 134 11.37 1.44 2.05
N ALA A 135 10.35 2.20 1.65
CA ALA A 135 9.37 1.69 0.72
C ALA A 135 9.98 1.47 -0.69
N ASN A 136 9.59 0.39 -1.35
CA ASN A 136 9.83 0.17 -2.77
C ASN A 136 8.92 1.10 -3.58
N ARG A 137 9.30 1.36 -4.84
CA ARG A 137 8.49 2.22 -5.74
C ARG A 137 7.38 1.40 -6.41
N ASN A 138 6.39 1.02 -5.61
CA ASN A 138 5.21 0.28 -6.04
C ASN A 138 3.98 1.19 -6.04
N THR A 139 2.96 0.84 -6.80
CA THR A 139 1.68 1.57 -6.79
C THR A 139 0.53 0.60 -6.94
N PHE A 140 -0.55 0.91 -6.24
CA PHE A 140 -1.79 0.15 -6.25
C PHE A 140 -2.93 1.05 -6.67
N ILE A 141 -3.73 0.62 -7.65
CA ILE A 141 -5.05 1.20 -7.89
C ILE A 141 -6.04 0.33 -7.14
N ILE A 142 -6.82 0.97 -6.28
CA ILE A 142 -7.86 0.32 -5.47
C ILE A 142 -9.21 0.79 -5.98
N ASP A 143 -10.13 -0.14 -6.20
CA ASP A 143 -11.46 0.13 -6.70
C ASP A 143 -12.40 0.69 -5.60
N PRO A 144 -13.60 1.18 -5.97
CA PRO A 144 -14.58 1.71 -5.01
C PRO A 144 -15.05 0.68 -3.96
N GLU A 145 -14.94 -0.60 -4.24
CA GLU A 145 -15.26 -1.70 -3.33
C GLU A 145 -14.10 -2.05 -2.39
N GLY A 146 -12.95 -1.39 -2.54
CA GLY A 146 -11.75 -1.59 -1.73
C GLY A 146 -10.91 -2.80 -2.15
N ASN A 147 -11.03 -3.28 -3.39
CA ASN A 147 -10.18 -4.34 -3.91
C ASN A 147 -9.05 -3.76 -4.75
N ILE A 148 -7.94 -4.48 -4.84
CA ILE A 148 -6.81 -4.11 -5.69
C ILE A 148 -7.19 -4.34 -7.16
N ALA A 149 -7.33 -3.27 -7.93
CA ALA A 149 -7.67 -3.33 -9.35
C ALA A 149 -6.41 -3.40 -10.24
N LYS A 150 -5.28 -2.86 -9.78
CA LYS A 150 -4.00 -2.88 -10.52
C LYS A 150 -2.83 -2.78 -9.56
N ILE A 151 -1.75 -3.44 -9.91
CA ILE A 151 -0.46 -3.37 -9.19
C ILE A 151 0.63 -2.97 -10.18
N TYR A 152 1.46 -2.02 -9.78
CA TYR A 152 2.67 -1.65 -10.50
C TYR A 152 3.87 -1.86 -9.58
N LEU A 153 4.86 -2.60 -10.06
CA LEU A 153 6.11 -2.83 -9.34
C LEU A 153 7.24 -2.07 -10.02
N SER A 154 8.09 -1.42 -9.23
CA SER A 154 9.33 -0.77 -9.71
C SER A 154 9.12 0.22 -10.86
N VAL A 155 8.16 1.13 -10.73
CA VAL A 155 7.75 2.07 -11.78
C VAL A 155 8.79 3.12 -12.14
N ASN A 156 8.74 3.61 -13.39
CA ASN A 156 9.52 4.77 -13.81
C ASN A 156 8.87 6.07 -13.30
N PRO A 157 9.55 6.89 -12.49
CA PRO A 157 8.96 8.08 -11.90
C PRO A 157 8.55 9.19 -12.89
N LYS A 158 9.04 9.18 -14.13
CA LYS A 158 8.80 10.23 -15.12
C LYS A 158 7.50 10.09 -15.92
N THR A 159 6.92 8.90 -15.95
CA THR A 159 5.77 8.59 -16.83
C THR A 159 4.66 7.87 -16.06
N HIS A 160 4.75 7.85 -14.75
CA HIS A 160 3.90 7.00 -13.94
C HIS A 160 2.47 7.53 -13.85
N SER A 161 2.28 8.83 -13.71
CA SER A 161 0.94 9.43 -13.62
C SER A 161 0.10 9.20 -14.87
N GLU A 162 0.71 9.27 -16.06
CA GLU A 162 0.03 8.99 -17.33
C GLU A 162 -0.38 7.51 -17.45
N MET A 163 0.49 6.58 -17.01
CA MET A 163 0.13 5.16 -16.96
C MET A 163 -1.07 4.93 -16.03
N VAL A 164 -1.06 5.53 -14.85
CA VAL A 164 -2.16 5.42 -13.88
C VAL A 164 -3.45 5.99 -14.47
N LEU A 165 -3.43 7.15 -15.11
CA LEU A 165 -4.61 7.77 -15.72
C LEU A 165 -5.20 6.91 -16.84
N ASN A 166 -4.37 6.33 -17.70
CA ASN A 166 -4.80 5.45 -18.77
C ASN A 166 -5.47 4.17 -18.22
N ASP A 167 -4.86 3.56 -17.20
CA ASP A 167 -5.41 2.37 -16.57
C ASP A 167 -6.70 2.67 -15.79
N LEU A 168 -6.77 3.78 -15.02
CA LEU A 168 -8.00 4.23 -14.38
C LEU A 168 -9.14 4.38 -15.39
N SER A 169 -8.88 5.06 -16.52
CA SER A 169 -9.88 5.21 -17.58
C SER A 169 -10.35 3.87 -18.16
N SER A 170 -9.43 2.93 -18.33
CA SER A 170 -9.72 1.59 -18.86
C SER A 170 -10.54 0.76 -17.86
N LEU A 171 -10.14 0.74 -16.59
CA LEU A 171 -10.83 0.03 -15.52
C LEU A 171 -12.26 0.56 -15.31
N GLN A 172 -12.44 1.87 -15.33
CA GLN A 172 -13.75 2.51 -15.18
C GLN A 172 -14.68 2.22 -16.36
N LYS A 173 -14.18 2.22 -17.60
CA LYS A 173 -14.96 1.88 -18.81
C LYS A 173 -15.36 0.41 -18.86
N ALA A 174 -14.49 -0.47 -18.40
CA ALA A 174 -14.77 -1.90 -18.34
C ALA A 174 -15.83 -2.27 -17.30
N GLY A 175 -16.30 -1.32 -16.48
CA GLY A 175 -17.19 -1.62 -15.35
C GLY A 175 -16.52 -2.64 -14.42
N TYR A 176 -15.24 -2.38 -14.09
CA TYR A 176 -14.41 -3.32 -13.34
C TYR A 176 -15.18 -3.92 -12.17
N LYS A 177 -15.40 -5.22 -12.24
CA LYS A 177 -15.87 -6.06 -11.14
C LYS A 177 -14.75 -7.08 -10.89
N PRO A 178 -14.15 -7.13 -9.69
CA PRO A 178 -13.19 -8.18 -9.39
C PRO A 178 -13.85 -9.54 -9.58
N GLU A 179 -13.16 -10.47 -10.26
CA GLU A 179 -13.62 -11.85 -10.33
C GLU A 179 -13.64 -12.40 -8.89
N SER A 180 -14.83 -12.79 -8.42
CA SER A 180 -14.98 -13.46 -7.13
C SER A 180 -14.35 -14.85 -7.24
N ASN A 181 -13.20 -15.05 -6.59
CA ASN A 181 -12.67 -16.40 -6.36
C ASN A 181 -13.53 -17.17 -5.37
#